data_8aa4a6911cadd72bfd5a1b39ea634125
#
_entry.id   8aa4a6911cadd72bfd5a1b39ea634125
#
_cell.length_a   1.000
_cell.length_b   1.000
_cell.length_c   1.000
_cell.angle_alpha   90.00
_cell.angle_beta   90.00
_cell.angle_gamma   90.00
#
_symmetry.space_group_name_H-M   'P 1'
#
loop_
_entity.id
_entity.type
_entity.pdbx_description
1 polymer ?
#
loop_
_entity_poly.entity_id
_entity_poly.type
_entity_poly.pdbx_seq_one_letter_code
_entity_poly.pdbx_strand_id
1 'polypeptide(L)'
;MPGPTTAKDARLLPRWTRHDPFDVAAWLLLAALLAVALLTFRDYSISNDEEVQHRYGELILSYYASGFADRGVFAYKNLYLYGGLFDVVAILFGRILPLDIFVIRHLLCALIGIGGIAAVWATARLIAGPRAGLIAAVALTVCGPWFGSMFNHTKDIPFAAAMMGAFYFLLRAARDLPRPRLLHLVLFGLLLGAALGQRALALLVLVYVPIVIALRLPQPVTAATAARFLAGSLLLFLPACALGYLIMIAAWPWAALSLFNPVRALFAFAHFHYPIKTLLFGETYLMADVPRWYVPVYLAIKLPLAVWFGAAFALLMAFVRGWTDVRARETAFIAFTAVFPVACQVISHGPSFSGLRHFLFVLPPIAVLAGIGFDAMLTWFEARRHALAGAVYVLLAGALAWPASVMVRLHPYESLFFNPLAGGLYGTAQRYDTDYWVNGMHEMVVELENYLDGEKRAVPRFYFVAVCGERLAFEKEAEARKGRLRWATDTDAADFFIAPTHQGCHNAVDGNVILTIERMGVAIGVIKDRRSITQPHIARGN
;
A
#
# COMPACT_ATOMS: atom_id res chain seq x y z
N MET A 1 61.65 -15.94 -11.78
CA MET A 1 60.76 -14.86 -12.19
C MET A 1 59.44 -15.50 -12.66
N PRO A 2 58.34 -15.46 -11.97
CA PRO A 2 57.05 -15.78 -12.52
C PRO A 2 56.42 -14.49 -13.07
N GLY A 3 55.92 -14.55 -14.32
CA GLY A 3 55.28 -13.46 -15.02
C GLY A 3 53.96 -13.03 -14.43
N PRO A 4 53.46 -11.81 -14.79
CA PRO A 4 52.24 -11.27 -14.22
C PRO A 4 51.01 -12.04 -14.74
N THR A 5 50.24 -12.62 -13.84
CA THR A 5 48.93 -13.16 -14.09
C THR A 5 47.99 -12.04 -14.55
N THR A 6 47.62 -12.09 -15.80
CA THR A 6 46.61 -11.22 -16.40
C THR A 6 45.27 -11.42 -15.67
N ALA A 7 44.83 -10.39 -15.01
CA ALA A 7 43.48 -10.30 -14.45
C ALA A 7 42.44 -10.31 -15.58
N LYS A 8 42.09 -11.49 -16.07
CA LYS A 8 40.84 -11.79 -16.79
C LYS A 8 39.82 -12.14 -15.74
N ASP A 9 39.38 -11.18 -14.98
CA ASP A 9 38.34 -11.47 -14.04
C ASP A 9 37.24 -10.43 -14.03
N ALA A 10 36.19 -11.08 -14.28
CA ALA A 10 34.87 -10.92 -13.73
C ALA A 10 34.00 -9.83 -14.34
N ARG A 11 33.61 -10.10 -15.54
CA ARG A 11 32.26 -9.76 -15.94
C ARG A 11 31.29 -10.73 -15.22
N LEU A 12 31.16 -10.59 -13.94
CA LEU A 12 30.10 -11.23 -13.18
C LEU A 12 28.81 -10.42 -13.37
N LEU A 13 28.14 -10.69 -14.50
CA LEU A 13 26.68 -10.62 -14.48
C LEU A 13 26.25 -11.48 -13.29
N PRO A 14 25.32 -11.08 -12.41
CA PRO A 14 24.63 -12.04 -11.58
C PRO A 14 23.95 -12.99 -12.57
N ARG A 15 24.54 -14.15 -12.80
CA ARG A 15 23.86 -15.25 -13.42
C ARG A 15 22.67 -15.50 -12.49
N TRP A 16 21.47 -15.22 -12.98
CA TRP A 16 20.27 -15.82 -12.48
C TRP A 16 20.48 -17.31 -12.67
N THR A 17 21.09 -17.96 -11.68
CA THR A 17 21.25 -19.39 -11.70
C THR A 17 19.84 -19.93 -11.61
N ARG A 18 19.35 -20.47 -12.73
CA ARG A 18 17.98 -20.94 -12.96
C ARG A 18 17.50 -22.04 -12.00
N HIS A 19 18.25 -22.32 -10.93
CA HIS A 19 18.06 -23.47 -10.07
C HIS A 19 18.25 -23.21 -8.57
N ASP A 20 18.35 -21.93 -8.12
CA ASP A 20 18.35 -21.68 -6.67
C ASP A 20 16.94 -21.97 -6.13
N PRO A 21 16.77 -22.90 -5.16
CA PRO A 21 15.46 -23.33 -4.70
C PRO A 21 14.66 -22.18 -4.06
N PHE A 22 15.32 -21.21 -3.44
CA PHE A 22 14.65 -20.03 -2.86
C PHE A 22 14.13 -19.07 -3.94
N ASP A 23 14.85 -18.93 -5.06
CA ASP A 23 14.36 -18.14 -6.19
C ASP A 23 13.15 -18.85 -6.87
N VAL A 24 13.21 -20.17 -7.03
CA VAL A 24 12.07 -20.95 -7.55
C VAL A 24 10.85 -20.79 -6.62
N ALA A 25 11.05 -20.91 -5.31
CA ALA A 25 9.99 -20.72 -4.33
C ALA A 25 9.39 -19.29 -4.38
N ALA A 26 10.24 -18.28 -4.59
CA ALA A 26 9.77 -16.89 -4.74
C ALA A 26 8.92 -16.71 -6.01
N TRP A 27 9.31 -17.29 -7.14
CA TRP A 27 8.49 -17.27 -8.36
C TRP A 27 7.17 -18.02 -8.18
N LEU A 28 7.17 -19.17 -7.49
CA LEU A 28 5.95 -19.90 -7.16
C LEU A 28 5.03 -19.07 -6.23
N LEU A 29 5.60 -18.37 -5.25
CA LEU A 29 4.84 -17.44 -4.41
C LEU A 29 4.17 -16.35 -5.24
N LEU A 30 4.92 -15.67 -6.14
CA LEU A 30 4.37 -14.63 -7.00
C LEU A 30 3.28 -15.15 -7.94
N ALA A 31 3.46 -16.35 -8.49
CA ALA A 31 2.45 -17.01 -9.32
C ALA A 31 1.19 -17.39 -8.51
N ALA A 32 1.37 -17.88 -7.28
CA ALA A 32 0.25 -18.15 -6.37
C ALA A 32 -0.51 -16.88 -6.00
N LEU A 33 0.20 -15.79 -5.71
CA LEU A 33 -0.41 -14.48 -5.44
C LEU A 33 -1.18 -13.95 -6.64
N LEU A 34 -0.65 -14.12 -7.85
CA LEU A 34 -1.36 -13.76 -9.08
C LEU A 34 -2.65 -14.58 -9.21
N ALA A 35 -2.60 -15.89 -8.97
CA ALA A 35 -3.79 -16.75 -9.01
C ALA A 35 -4.82 -16.32 -7.96
N VAL A 36 -4.40 -16.07 -6.71
CA VAL A 36 -5.29 -15.56 -5.65
C VAL A 36 -5.91 -14.23 -6.07
N ALA A 37 -5.10 -13.28 -6.58
CA ALA A 37 -5.61 -11.99 -7.01
C ALA A 37 -6.66 -12.12 -8.12
N LEU A 38 -6.42 -12.98 -9.13
CA LEU A 38 -7.38 -13.24 -10.22
C LEU A 38 -8.67 -13.91 -9.76
N LEU A 39 -8.64 -14.66 -8.66
CA LEU A 39 -9.81 -15.32 -8.10
C LEU A 39 -10.62 -14.40 -7.17
N THR A 40 -9.96 -13.43 -6.49
CA THR A 40 -10.56 -12.69 -5.38
C THR A 40 -10.70 -11.18 -5.60
N PHE A 41 -10.18 -10.61 -6.70
CA PHE A 41 -10.21 -9.15 -6.91
C PHE A 41 -11.62 -8.55 -6.97
N ARG A 42 -12.66 -9.37 -7.15
CA ARG A 42 -14.07 -8.95 -7.17
C ARG A 42 -14.74 -9.00 -5.80
N ASP A 43 -14.07 -9.55 -4.80
CA ASP A 43 -14.64 -9.68 -3.44
C ASP A 43 -14.51 -8.37 -2.65
N TYR A 44 -13.73 -7.43 -3.15
CA TYR A 44 -13.48 -6.12 -2.53
C TYR A 44 -14.42 -5.07 -3.08
N SER A 45 -15.02 -4.29 -2.18
CA SER A 45 -15.88 -3.17 -2.55
C SER A 45 -15.12 -1.99 -3.11
N ILE A 46 -15.84 -1.13 -3.85
CA ILE A 46 -15.37 0.17 -4.26
C ILE A 46 -15.12 1.02 -3.01
N SER A 47 -13.89 1.50 -2.84
CA SER A 47 -13.51 2.33 -1.69
C SER A 47 -14.05 3.76 -1.82
N ASN A 48 -14.22 4.44 -0.68
CA ASN A 48 -14.76 5.81 -0.62
C ASN A 48 -14.01 6.84 -1.49
N ASP A 49 -12.76 6.59 -1.85
CA ASP A 49 -11.98 7.52 -2.68
C ASP A 49 -12.03 7.21 -4.19
N GLU A 50 -12.44 6.00 -4.61
CA GLU A 50 -12.27 5.57 -6.00
C GLU A 50 -13.10 6.35 -7.00
N GLU A 51 -14.32 6.75 -6.65
CA GLU A 51 -15.16 7.57 -7.52
C GLU A 51 -14.51 8.92 -7.83
N VAL A 52 -14.08 9.62 -6.79
CA VAL A 52 -13.45 10.94 -6.96
C VAL A 52 -12.12 10.86 -7.69
N GLN A 53 -11.37 9.78 -7.49
CA GLN A 53 -10.11 9.52 -8.21
C GLN A 53 -10.38 9.20 -9.68
N HIS A 54 -11.35 8.35 -9.97
CA HIS A 54 -11.76 8.03 -11.34
C HIS A 54 -12.16 9.30 -12.09
N ARG A 55 -13.03 10.12 -11.49
CA ARG A 55 -13.45 11.39 -12.09
C ARG A 55 -12.28 12.34 -12.32
N TYR A 56 -11.31 12.37 -11.42
CA TYR A 56 -10.09 13.15 -11.60
C TYR A 56 -9.27 12.68 -12.81
N GLY A 57 -9.13 11.36 -13.00
CA GLY A 57 -8.49 10.78 -14.18
C GLY A 57 -9.18 11.15 -15.49
N GLU A 58 -10.52 11.17 -15.52
CA GLU A 58 -11.30 11.65 -16.67
C GLU A 58 -11.01 13.12 -16.99
N LEU A 59 -10.94 13.97 -15.96
CA LEU A 59 -10.62 15.40 -16.12
C LEU A 59 -9.19 15.62 -16.63
N ILE A 60 -8.22 14.80 -16.22
CA ILE A 60 -6.86 14.83 -16.79
C ILE A 60 -6.91 14.51 -18.29
N LEU A 61 -7.62 13.44 -18.67
CA LEU A 61 -7.74 13.07 -20.08
C LEU A 61 -8.50 14.14 -20.90
N SER A 62 -9.55 14.73 -20.34
CA SER A 62 -10.30 15.84 -20.98
C SER A 62 -9.42 17.07 -21.20
N TYR A 63 -8.59 17.43 -20.20
CA TYR A 63 -7.62 18.52 -20.32
C TYR A 63 -6.69 18.32 -21.52
N TYR A 64 -6.13 17.11 -21.70
CA TYR A 64 -5.26 16.81 -22.84
C TYR A 64 -6.04 16.71 -24.16
N ALA A 65 -7.19 16.04 -24.16
CA ALA A 65 -8.00 15.84 -25.37
C ALA A 65 -8.56 17.15 -25.93
N SER A 66 -8.82 18.14 -25.07
CA SER A 66 -9.29 19.48 -25.47
C SER A 66 -8.17 20.43 -25.93
N GLY A 67 -6.92 19.96 -26.02
CA GLY A 67 -5.77 20.83 -26.29
C GLY A 67 -5.55 21.87 -25.18
N PHE A 68 -5.74 21.45 -23.91
CA PHE A 68 -5.58 22.24 -22.67
C PHE A 68 -6.69 23.30 -22.44
N ALA A 69 -7.79 23.24 -23.18
CA ALA A 69 -8.91 24.20 -23.05
C ALA A 69 -9.80 23.86 -21.84
N ASP A 70 -10.09 22.58 -21.58
CA ASP A 70 -10.84 22.16 -20.40
C ASP A 70 -9.94 22.20 -19.16
N ARG A 71 -10.18 23.17 -18.29
CA ARG A 71 -9.41 23.40 -17.07
C ARG A 71 -10.07 22.85 -15.81
N GLY A 72 -11.13 22.04 -15.93
CA GLY A 72 -11.86 21.46 -14.80
C GLY A 72 -10.97 20.65 -13.85
N VAL A 73 -9.89 20.06 -14.36
CA VAL A 73 -8.88 19.32 -13.57
C VAL A 73 -8.26 20.14 -12.44
N PHE A 74 -8.16 21.45 -12.57
CA PHE A 74 -7.54 22.34 -11.56
C PHE A 74 -8.51 22.81 -10.47
N ALA A 75 -9.81 22.62 -10.67
CA ALA A 75 -10.87 23.07 -9.77
C ALA A 75 -11.60 21.91 -9.07
N TYR A 76 -11.30 20.65 -9.45
CA TYR A 76 -12.01 19.51 -8.92
C TYR A 76 -11.52 19.13 -7.52
N LYS A 77 -12.28 19.57 -6.51
CA LYS A 77 -11.97 19.36 -5.09
C LYS A 77 -10.51 19.76 -4.80
N ASN A 78 -9.77 18.98 -4.03
CA ASN A 78 -8.33 19.13 -3.76
C ASN A 78 -7.47 18.14 -4.57
N LEU A 79 -8.04 17.45 -5.56
CA LEU A 79 -7.36 16.37 -6.29
C LEU A 79 -6.21 16.90 -7.16
N TYR A 80 -6.23 18.19 -7.53
CA TYR A 80 -5.12 18.85 -8.24
C TYR A 80 -3.79 18.81 -7.46
N LEU A 81 -3.82 18.56 -6.13
CA LEU A 81 -2.62 18.39 -5.30
C LEU A 81 -1.97 17.01 -5.45
N TYR A 82 -2.60 16.10 -6.18
CA TYR A 82 -2.11 14.74 -6.43
C TYR A 82 -1.85 14.51 -7.91
N GLY A 83 -0.96 13.56 -8.21
CA GLY A 83 -0.90 12.98 -9.54
C GLY A 83 -2.01 11.97 -9.77
N GLY A 84 -2.42 11.79 -11.03
CA GLY A 84 -3.48 10.87 -11.43
C GLY A 84 -2.99 9.75 -12.35
N LEU A 85 -1.72 9.34 -12.28
CA LEU A 85 -1.16 8.34 -13.19
C LEU A 85 -1.95 7.04 -13.19
N PHE A 86 -2.24 6.49 -12.01
CA PHE A 86 -3.02 5.25 -11.91
C PHE A 86 -4.42 5.42 -12.50
N ASP A 87 -5.08 6.54 -12.23
CA ASP A 87 -6.44 6.82 -12.67
C ASP A 87 -6.52 6.90 -14.19
N VAL A 88 -5.56 7.61 -14.81
CA VAL A 88 -5.43 7.69 -16.28
C VAL A 88 -5.17 6.31 -16.89
N VAL A 89 -4.23 5.54 -16.32
CA VAL A 89 -3.91 4.19 -16.80
C VAL A 89 -5.14 3.28 -16.70
N ALA A 90 -5.86 3.30 -15.57
CA ALA A 90 -7.05 2.49 -15.39
C ALA A 90 -8.15 2.83 -16.42
N ILE A 91 -8.39 4.12 -16.71
CA ILE A 91 -9.34 4.55 -17.74
C ILE A 91 -8.92 4.07 -19.12
N LEU A 92 -7.62 4.15 -19.47
CA LEU A 92 -7.12 3.64 -20.75
C LEU A 92 -7.34 2.14 -20.90
N PHE A 93 -7.11 1.35 -19.84
CA PHE A 93 -7.44 -0.08 -19.84
C PHE A 93 -8.95 -0.32 -19.92
N GLY A 94 -9.78 0.52 -19.27
CA GLY A 94 -11.23 0.46 -19.36
C GLY A 94 -11.79 0.67 -20.77
N ARG A 95 -11.04 1.34 -21.66
CA ARG A 95 -11.41 1.50 -23.08
C ARG A 95 -11.14 0.25 -23.91
N ILE A 96 -10.31 -0.67 -23.41
CA ILE A 96 -9.85 -1.87 -24.14
C ILE A 96 -10.54 -3.12 -23.59
N LEU A 97 -10.71 -3.20 -22.27
CA LEU A 97 -11.24 -4.37 -21.59
C LEU A 97 -12.77 -4.25 -21.39
N PRO A 98 -13.57 -5.29 -21.71
CA PRO A 98 -15.02 -5.27 -21.54
C PRO A 98 -15.43 -5.59 -20.10
N LEU A 99 -14.88 -4.86 -19.12
CA LEU A 99 -15.13 -5.01 -17.69
C LEU A 99 -15.55 -3.65 -17.10
N ASP A 100 -16.27 -3.69 -15.98
CA ASP A 100 -16.55 -2.48 -15.21
C ASP A 100 -15.23 -1.80 -14.80
N ILE A 101 -15.23 -0.47 -14.81
CA ILE A 101 -14.01 0.32 -14.56
C ILE A 101 -13.44 0.09 -13.14
N PHE A 102 -14.27 -0.10 -12.12
CA PHE A 102 -13.81 -0.33 -10.76
C PHE A 102 -13.23 -1.74 -10.61
N VAL A 103 -13.79 -2.71 -11.30
CA VAL A 103 -13.22 -4.07 -11.41
C VAL A 103 -11.83 -4.05 -12.06
N ILE A 104 -11.64 -3.23 -13.11
CA ILE A 104 -10.31 -3.02 -13.74
C ILE A 104 -9.35 -2.35 -12.75
N ARG A 105 -9.80 -1.34 -12.00
CA ARG A 105 -8.99 -0.65 -11.01
C ARG A 105 -8.49 -1.61 -9.93
N HIS A 106 -9.36 -2.47 -9.40
CA HIS A 106 -9.00 -3.48 -8.41
C HIS A 106 -7.96 -4.47 -8.95
N LEU A 107 -8.17 -4.98 -10.16
CA LEU A 107 -7.21 -5.90 -10.79
C LEU A 107 -5.85 -5.24 -11.02
N LEU A 108 -5.82 -4.03 -11.58
CA LEU A 108 -4.57 -3.30 -11.82
C LEU A 108 -3.84 -2.97 -10.52
N CYS A 109 -4.57 -2.56 -9.48
CA CYS A 109 -4.00 -2.27 -8.17
C CYS A 109 -3.37 -3.53 -7.55
N ALA A 110 -4.07 -4.69 -7.65
CA ALA A 110 -3.55 -5.97 -7.18
C ALA A 110 -2.28 -6.39 -7.91
N LEU A 111 -2.24 -6.27 -9.24
CA LEU A 111 -1.06 -6.57 -10.05
C LEU A 111 0.13 -5.68 -9.68
N ILE A 112 -0.10 -4.40 -9.45
CA ILE A 112 0.93 -3.46 -8.98
C ILE A 112 1.38 -3.81 -7.56
N GLY A 113 0.45 -4.21 -6.68
CA GLY A 113 0.77 -4.68 -5.32
C GLY A 113 1.67 -5.92 -5.32
N ILE A 114 1.42 -6.89 -6.20
CA ILE A 114 2.28 -8.05 -6.44
C ILE A 114 3.65 -7.61 -6.98
N GLY A 115 3.67 -6.62 -7.89
CA GLY A 115 4.91 -5.99 -8.36
C GLY A 115 5.72 -5.37 -7.21
N GLY A 116 5.07 -4.79 -6.21
CA GLY A 116 5.70 -4.31 -4.97
C GLY A 116 6.34 -5.45 -4.16
N ILE A 117 5.66 -6.61 -4.04
CA ILE A 117 6.24 -7.82 -3.39
C ILE A 117 7.45 -8.33 -4.18
N ALA A 118 7.38 -8.33 -5.51
CA ALA A 118 8.52 -8.68 -6.36
C ALA A 118 9.71 -7.72 -6.19
N ALA A 119 9.46 -6.41 -6.02
CA ALA A 119 10.51 -5.43 -5.74
C ALA A 119 11.16 -5.65 -4.36
N VAL A 120 10.38 -6.04 -3.35
CA VAL A 120 10.87 -6.43 -2.01
C VAL A 120 11.75 -7.68 -2.11
N TRP A 121 11.28 -8.73 -2.80
CA TRP A 121 12.07 -9.92 -3.09
C TRP A 121 13.41 -9.56 -3.75
N ALA A 122 13.35 -8.80 -4.83
CA ALA A 122 14.53 -8.43 -5.61
C ALA A 122 15.54 -7.60 -4.78
N THR A 123 15.04 -6.70 -3.91
CA THR A 123 15.90 -5.85 -3.06
C THR A 123 16.58 -6.65 -1.96
N ALA A 124 15.85 -7.46 -1.21
CA ALA A 124 16.43 -8.29 -0.16
C ALA A 124 17.40 -9.34 -0.75
N ARG A 125 17.04 -9.93 -1.90
CA ARG A 125 17.91 -10.81 -2.68
C ARG A 125 19.19 -10.12 -3.13
N LEU A 126 19.08 -8.87 -3.59
CA LEU A 126 20.23 -8.07 -3.99
C LEU A 126 21.22 -7.85 -2.81
N ILE A 127 20.70 -7.58 -1.62
CA ILE A 127 21.50 -7.23 -0.44
C ILE A 127 22.08 -8.48 0.24
N ALA A 128 21.24 -9.51 0.47
CA ALA A 128 21.60 -10.64 1.33
C ALA A 128 21.47 -12.03 0.67
N GLY A 129 20.95 -12.12 -0.56
CA GLY A 129 20.87 -13.38 -1.31
C GLY A 129 19.46 -13.95 -1.46
N PRO A 130 19.33 -15.09 -2.17
CA PRO A 130 18.02 -15.64 -2.57
C PRO A 130 17.09 -15.95 -1.40
N ARG A 131 17.61 -16.54 -0.32
CA ARG A 131 16.83 -16.90 0.88
C ARG A 131 16.26 -15.65 1.56
N ALA A 132 17.07 -14.58 1.73
CA ALA A 132 16.61 -13.31 2.26
C ALA A 132 15.48 -12.72 1.39
N GLY A 133 15.61 -12.83 0.06
CA GLY A 133 14.58 -12.40 -0.89
C GLY A 133 13.26 -13.11 -0.68
N LEU A 134 13.25 -14.44 -0.62
CA LEU A 134 12.03 -15.22 -0.38
C LEU A 134 11.38 -14.85 0.95
N ILE A 135 12.16 -14.80 2.03
CA ILE A 135 11.63 -14.47 3.37
C ILE A 135 11.02 -13.06 3.38
N ALA A 136 11.67 -12.09 2.73
CA ALA A 136 11.16 -10.73 2.61
C ALA A 136 9.84 -10.66 1.83
N ALA A 137 9.73 -11.40 0.71
CA ALA A 137 8.50 -11.50 -0.07
C ALA A 137 7.36 -12.09 0.76
N VAL A 138 7.61 -13.20 1.47
CA VAL A 138 6.62 -13.81 2.38
C VAL A 138 6.26 -12.83 3.50
N ALA A 139 7.24 -12.13 4.10
CA ALA A 139 7.01 -11.16 5.16
C ALA A 139 6.06 -10.03 4.73
N LEU A 140 6.19 -9.49 3.50
CA LEU A 140 5.26 -8.48 2.98
C LEU A 140 3.90 -9.10 2.63
N THR A 141 3.88 -10.30 2.06
CA THR A 141 2.64 -11.02 1.70
C THR A 141 1.74 -11.23 2.92
N VAL A 142 2.32 -11.57 4.08
CA VAL A 142 1.54 -11.81 5.31
C VAL A 142 1.28 -10.54 6.13
N CYS A 143 1.65 -9.37 5.62
CA CYS A 143 1.23 -8.08 6.18
C CYS A 143 -0.19 -7.76 5.72
N GLY A 144 -1.19 -7.98 6.57
CA GLY A 144 -2.61 -7.72 6.24
C GLY A 144 -2.87 -6.32 5.69
N PRO A 145 -2.28 -5.23 6.25
CA PRO A 145 -2.41 -3.89 5.66
C PRO A 145 -1.92 -3.78 4.22
N TRP A 146 -0.88 -4.51 3.82
CA TRP A 146 -0.43 -4.54 2.44
C TRP A 146 -1.38 -5.36 1.56
N PHE A 147 -1.62 -6.61 1.97
CA PHE A 147 -2.40 -7.55 1.17
C PHE A 147 -3.84 -7.07 0.96
N GLY A 148 -4.55 -6.68 2.03
CA GLY A 148 -5.92 -6.17 1.89
C GLY A 148 -5.99 -4.87 1.10
N SER A 149 -4.98 -3.99 1.25
CA SER A 149 -4.97 -2.72 0.52
C SER A 149 -4.62 -2.86 -0.97
N MET A 150 -3.95 -3.94 -1.39
CA MET A 150 -3.50 -4.07 -2.78
C MET A 150 -4.64 -4.20 -3.79
N PHE A 151 -5.88 -4.37 -3.35
CA PHE A 151 -7.02 -4.46 -4.26
C PHE A 151 -7.67 -3.10 -4.54
N ASN A 152 -7.96 -2.30 -3.53
CA ASN A 152 -8.77 -1.06 -3.67
C ASN A 152 -8.13 0.22 -3.12
N HIS A 153 -6.87 0.20 -2.60
CA HIS A 153 -6.14 1.41 -2.26
C HIS A 153 -5.37 1.94 -3.48
N THR A 154 -6.12 2.34 -4.49
CA THR A 154 -5.66 2.62 -5.86
C THR A 154 -4.71 3.83 -6.01
N LYS A 155 -4.41 4.53 -4.94
CA LYS A 155 -3.40 5.59 -4.88
C LYS A 155 -2.19 5.19 -4.04
N ASP A 156 -2.44 4.52 -2.91
CA ASP A 156 -1.41 4.25 -1.91
C ASP A 156 -0.51 3.07 -2.29
N ILE A 157 -1.10 1.98 -2.80
CA ILE A 157 -0.35 0.80 -3.25
C ILE A 157 0.48 1.08 -4.51
N PRO A 158 -0.05 1.73 -5.58
CA PRO A 158 0.78 2.08 -6.72
C PRO A 158 1.97 2.98 -6.36
N PHE A 159 1.76 3.95 -5.48
CA PHE A 159 2.84 4.78 -4.95
C PHE A 159 3.90 3.95 -4.21
N ALA A 160 3.47 3.11 -3.26
CA ALA A 160 4.36 2.30 -2.43
C ALA A 160 5.18 1.29 -3.24
N ALA A 161 4.54 0.62 -4.21
CA ALA A 161 5.19 -0.34 -5.10
C ALA A 161 6.22 0.34 -6.02
N ALA A 162 5.85 1.50 -6.61
CA ALA A 162 6.75 2.28 -7.45
C ALA A 162 7.97 2.80 -6.67
N MET A 163 7.79 3.28 -5.43
CA MET A 163 8.88 3.71 -4.55
C MET A 163 9.83 2.54 -4.24
N MET A 164 9.30 1.37 -3.89
CA MET A 164 10.13 0.20 -3.59
C MET A 164 10.92 -0.27 -4.82
N GLY A 165 10.28 -0.28 -6.00
CA GLY A 165 10.96 -0.57 -7.26
C GLY A 165 12.04 0.47 -7.60
N ALA A 166 11.77 1.76 -7.35
CA ALA A 166 12.77 2.82 -7.51
C ALA A 166 13.98 2.60 -6.58
N PHE A 167 13.77 2.20 -5.33
CA PHE A 167 14.88 1.86 -4.40
C PHE A 167 15.73 0.69 -4.91
N TYR A 168 15.09 -0.35 -5.45
CA TYR A 168 15.81 -1.47 -6.06
C TYR A 168 16.74 -1.01 -7.18
N PHE A 169 16.23 -0.24 -8.15
CA PHE A 169 17.03 0.19 -9.29
C PHE A 169 18.03 1.29 -8.93
N LEU A 170 17.74 2.12 -7.92
CA LEU A 170 18.69 3.06 -7.34
C LEU A 170 19.91 2.33 -6.76
N LEU A 171 19.68 1.29 -5.94
CA LEU A 171 20.76 0.46 -5.39
C LEU A 171 21.54 -0.27 -6.49
N ARG A 172 20.84 -0.79 -7.51
CA ARG A 172 21.48 -1.44 -8.67
C ARG A 172 22.38 -0.48 -9.42
N ALA A 173 21.88 0.71 -9.76
CA ALA A 173 22.66 1.72 -10.46
C ALA A 173 23.87 2.19 -9.62
N ALA A 174 23.66 2.39 -8.31
CA ALA A 174 24.74 2.81 -7.42
C ALA A 174 25.84 1.76 -7.23
N ARG A 175 25.51 0.46 -7.31
CA ARG A 175 26.52 -0.61 -7.26
C ARG A 175 27.46 -0.60 -8.46
N ASP A 176 26.99 -0.12 -9.60
CA ASP A 176 27.75 -0.05 -10.86
C ASP A 176 28.52 1.29 -11.01
N LEU A 177 28.48 2.22 -10.02
CA LEU A 177 29.23 3.49 -10.07
C LEU A 177 30.75 3.24 -10.17
N PRO A 178 31.48 4.03 -10.94
CA PRO A 178 31.08 5.27 -11.64
C PRO A 178 30.48 5.05 -13.04
N ARG A 179 30.18 3.84 -13.44
CA ARG A 179 29.62 3.51 -14.77
C ARG A 179 28.31 2.72 -14.63
N PRO A 180 27.22 3.36 -14.17
CA PRO A 180 25.94 2.71 -13.99
C PRO A 180 25.40 2.25 -15.35
N ARG A 181 24.70 1.12 -15.36
CA ARG A 181 24.03 0.62 -16.58
C ARG A 181 22.84 1.51 -16.91
N LEU A 182 22.76 1.91 -18.17
CA LEU A 182 21.65 2.77 -18.65
C LEU A 182 20.29 2.19 -18.32
N LEU A 183 20.10 0.86 -18.47
CA LEU A 183 18.84 0.19 -18.14
C LEU A 183 18.43 0.43 -16.68
N HIS A 184 19.36 0.37 -15.72
CA HIS A 184 19.04 0.60 -14.31
C HIS A 184 18.65 2.06 -14.04
N LEU A 185 19.30 3.02 -14.71
CA LEU A 185 18.93 4.44 -14.64
C LEU A 185 17.57 4.72 -15.25
N VAL A 186 17.27 4.15 -16.42
CA VAL A 186 15.97 4.30 -17.07
C VAL A 186 14.85 3.71 -16.21
N LEU A 187 15.02 2.48 -15.70
CA LEU A 187 14.02 1.84 -14.85
C LEU A 187 13.84 2.57 -13.51
N PHE A 188 14.92 3.12 -12.94
CA PHE A 188 14.83 4.02 -11.79
C PHE A 188 14.00 5.25 -12.12
N GLY A 189 14.29 5.92 -13.25
CA GLY A 189 13.55 7.12 -13.69
C GLY A 189 12.06 6.84 -13.97
N LEU A 190 11.74 5.71 -14.61
CA LEU A 190 10.35 5.30 -14.87
C LEU A 190 9.57 5.08 -13.57
N LEU A 191 10.14 4.33 -12.62
CA LEU A 191 9.50 4.03 -11.34
C LEU A 191 9.42 5.25 -10.42
N LEU A 192 10.45 6.11 -10.43
CA LEU A 192 10.41 7.41 -9.78
C LEU A 192 9.28 8.27 -10.35
N GLY A 193 9.16 8.33 -11.67
CA GLY A 193 8.09 9.04 -12.35
C GLY A 193 6.71 8.48 -12.02
N ALA A 194 6.59 7.15 -11.95
CA ALA A 194 5.36 6.50 -11.52
C ALA A 194 4.98 6.89 -10.08
N ALA A 195 5.95 6.95 -9.16
CA ALA A 195 5.72 7.38 -7.78
C ALA A 195 5.34 8.87 -7.70
N LEU A 196 6.10 9.75 -8.37
CA LEU A 196 5.83 11.20 -8.44
C LEU A 196 4.48 11.51 -9.11
N GLY A 197 4.09 10.72 -10.11
CA GLY A 197 2.80 10.79 -10.77
C GLY A 197 1.62 10.34 -9.91
N GLN A 198 1.86 9.92 -8.66
CA GLN A 198 0.84 9.57 -7.65
C GLN A 198 0.86 10.57 -6.49
N ARG A 199 2.04 10.81 -5.89
CA ARG A 199 2.17 11.60 -4.66
C ARG A 199 3.44 12.44 -4.65
N ALA A 200 3.32 13.69 -4.22
CA ALA A 200 4.45 14.59 -3.98
C ALA A 200 5.50 14.01 -3.02
N LEU A 201 5.10 13.10 -2.12
CA LEU A 201 6.01 12.47 -1.15
C LEU A 201 7.18 11.71 -1.81
N ALA A 202 7.06 11.33 -3.08
CA ALA A 202 8.18 10.76 -3.84
C ALA A 202 9.38 11.73 -3.99
N LEU A 203 9.20 13.03 -3.73
CA LEU A 203 10.31 14.00 -3.65
C LEU A 203 11.36 13.64 -2.58
N LEU A 204 11.03 12.77 -1.62
CA LEU A 204 12.02 12.20 -0.69
C LEU A 204 13.20 11.52 -1.42
N VAL A 205 13.03 11.14 -2.66
CA VAL A 205 14.12 10.62 -3.51
C VAL A 205 15.29 11.61 -3.62
N LEU A 206 15.02 12.92 -3.54
CA LEU A 206 16.07 13.95 -3.54
C LEU A 206 17.03 13.81 -2.34
N VAL A 207 16.57 13.21 -1.23
CA VAL A 207 17.40 12.86 -0.07
C VAL A 207 18.04 11.48 -0.27
N TYR A 208 17.30 10.53 -0.82
CA TYR A 208 17.76 9.13 -0.95
C TYR A 208 18.88 8.95 -1.97
N VAL A 209 18.84 9.64 -3.11
CA VAL A 209 19.86 9.54 -4.17
C VAL A 209 21.24 9.95 -3.67
N PRO A 210 21.46 11.15 -3.09
CA PRO A 210 22.78 11.51 -2.57
C PRO A 210 23.27 10.60 -1.44
N ILE A 211 22.39 10.09 -0.58
CA ILE A 211 22.76 9.14 0.47
C ILE A 211 23.29 7.85 -0.14
N VAL A 212 22.57 7.24 -1.10
CA VAL A 212 23.03 5.99 -1.74
C VAL A 212 24.36 6.18 -2.47
N ILE A 213 24.56 7.32 -3.14
CA ILE A 213 25.84 7.65 -3.78
C ILE A 213 26.94 7.79 -2.72
N ALA A 214 26.68 8.46 -1.60
CA ALA A 214 27.65 8.62 -0.52
C ALA A 214 28.08 7.28 0.11
N LEU A 215 27.18 6.29 0.17
CA LEU A 215 27.53 4.94 0.63
C LEU A 215 28.51 4.20 -0.29
N ARG A 216 28.78 4.72 -1.50
CA ARG A 216 29.70 4.17 -2.50
C ARG A 216 31.02 4.94 -2.60
N LEU A 217 31.25 5.89 -1.71
CA LEU A 217 32.50 6.64 -1.71
C LEU A 217 33.71 5.70 -1.67
N PRO A 218 34.69 5.88 -2.58
CA PRO A 218 35.93 5.08 -2.60
C PRO A 218 36.79 5.39 -1.37
N GLN A 219 37.46 4.40 -0.84
CA GLN A 219 38.37 4.54 0.29
C GLN A 219 39.83 4.44 -0.20
N PRO A 220 40.77 5.23 0.32
CA PRO A 220 40.62 6.32 1.30
C PRO A 220 39.99 7.58 0.69
N VAL A 221 39.22 8.32 1.50
CA VAL A 221 38.49 9.51 1.07
C VAL A 221 39.20 10.79 1.49
N THR A 222 39.55 11.65 0.50
CA THR A 222 39.83 13.06 0.76
C THR A 222 38.60 13.91 0.43
N ALA A 223 38.45 15.09 1.01
CA ALA A 223 37.33 15.97 0.73
C ALA A 223 37.21 16.27 -0.80
N ALA A 224 38.31 16.46 -1.50
CA ALA A 224 38.33 16.73 -2.94
C ALA A 224 37.89 15.50 -3.77
N THR A 225 38.29 14.29 -3.39
CA THR A 225 37.86 13.05 -4.08
C THR A 225 36.39 12.74 -3.79
N ALA A 226 35.92 12.96 -2.55
CA ALA A 226 34.52 12.82 -2.18
C ALA A 226 33.63 13.78 -2.97
N ALA A 227 33.99 15.07 -3.02
CA ALA A 227 33.23 16.08 -3.75
C ALA A 227 33.13 15.76 -5.26
N ARG A 228 34.25 15.38 -5.89
CA ARG A 228 34.27 14.99 -7.30
C ARG A 228 33.45 13.75 -7.58
N PHE A 229 33.55 12.73 -6.73
CA PHE A 229 32.77 11.50 -6.89
C PHE A 229 31.27 11.77 -6.73
N LEU A 230 30.87 12.53 -5.69
CA LEU A 230 29.47 12.89 -5.45
C LEU A 230 28.90 13.71 -6.61
N ALA A 231 29.59 14.78 -7.02
CA ALA A 231 29.13 15.62 -8.12
C ALA A 231 29.02 14.85 -9.45
N GLY A 232 30.07 14.07 -9.81
CA GLY A 232 30.06 13.25 -11.02
C GLY A 232 28.97 12.18 -11.01
N SER A 233 28.75 11.54 -9.86
CA SER A 233 27.69 10.53 -9.72
C SER A 233 26.30 11.15 -9.77
N LEU A 234 26.05 12.28 -9.12
CA LEU A 234 24.77 13.00 -9.19
C LEU A 234 24.43 13.39 -10.64
N LEU A 235 25.41 13.86 -11.42
CA LEU A 235 25.21 14.16 -12.83
C LEU A 235 24.77 12.93 -13.64
N LEU A 236 25.23 11.72 -13.31
CA LEU A 236 24.80 10.48 -13.96
C LEU A 236 23.34 10.11 -13.66
N PHE A 237 22.82 10.49 -12.49
CA PHE A 237 21.42 10.27 -12.12
C PHE A 237 20.46 11.35 -12.65
N LEU A 238 20.99 12.52 -13.06
CA LEU A 238 20.16 13.64 -13.51
C LEU A 238 19.22 13.28 -14.68
N PRO A 239 19.65 12.57 -15.75
CA PRO A 239 18.73 12.17 -16.82
C PRO A 239 17.60 11.26 -16.35
N ALA A 240 17.87 10.37 -15.40
CA ALA A 240 16.84 9.51 -14.82
C ALA A 240 15.83 10.30 -13.96
N CYS A 241 16.31 11.28 -13.19
CA CYS A 241 15.44 12.20 -12.44
C CYS A 241 14.61 13.08 -13.41
N ALA A 242 15.20 13.54 -14.51
CA ALA A 242 14.51 14.28 -15.55
C ALA A 242 13.40 13.43 -16.22
N LEU A 243 13.68 12.15 -16.53
CA LEU A 243 12.67 11.22 -17.03
C LEU A 243 11.51 11.08 -16.02
N GLY A 244 11.83 10.91 -14.73
CA GLY A 244 10.82 10.84 -13.67
C GLY A 244 9.98 12.11 -13.58
N TYR A 245 10.61 13.27 -13.70
CA TYR A 245 9.93 14.57 -13.74
C TYR A 245 8.99 14.70 -14.96
N LEU A 246 9.41 14.27 -16.16
CA LEU A 246 8.57 14.29 -17.35
C LEU A 246 7.33 13.42 -17.21
N ILE A 247 7.45 12.21 -16.64
CA ILE A 247 6.32 11.34 -16.35
C ILE A 247 5.39 11.99 -15.33
N MET A 248 5.95 12.59 -14.27
CA MET A 248 5.18 13.31 -13.27
C MET A 248 4.32 14.40 -13.89
N ILE A 249 4.89 15.31 -14.69
CA ILE A 249 4.13 16.43 -15.28
C ILE A 249 3.09 15.95 -16.30
N ALA A 250 3.35 14.85 -16.99
CA ALA A 250 2.38 14.23 -17.89
C ALA A 250 1.17 13.62 -17.12
N ALA A 251 1.39 13.06 -15.95
CA ALA A 251 0.34 12.47 -15.14
C ALA A 251 -0.30 13.45 -14.13
N TRP A 252 0.30 14.61 -13.94
CA TRP A 252 -0.10 15.61 -12.95
C TRP A 252 -0.06 17.02 -13.56
N PRO A 253 -1.13 17.45 -14.28
CA PRO A 253 -1.17 18.74 -15.00
C PRO A 253 -0.85 19.95 -14.13
N TRP A 254 -1.28 19.97 -12.86
CA TRP A 254 -0.98 21.08 -11.96
C TRP A 254 0.53 21.18 -11.64
N ALA A 255 1.24 20.08 -11.55
CA ALA A 255 2.69 20.09 -11.39
C ALA A 255 3.40 20.69 -12.61
N ALA A 256 2.81 20.58 -13.80
CA ALA A 256 3.35 21.16 -15.03
C ALA A 256 3.25 22.69 -15.07
N LEU A 257 2.33 23.30 -14.31
CA LEU A 257 2.15 24.76 -14.29
C LEU A 257 3.27 25.53 -13.57
N SER A 258 4.01 24.88 -12.67
CA SER A 258 5.15 25.46 -11.96
C SER A 258 6.06 24.39 -11.39
N LEU A 259 7.36 24.56 -11.56
CA LEU A 259 8.40 23.68 -11.00
C LEU A 259 8.26 23.48 -9.46
N PHE A 260 7.72 24.48 -8.76
CA PHE A 260 7.54 24.43 -7.32
C PHE A 260 6.21 23.81 -6.86
N ASN A 261 5.27 23.53 -7.77
CA ASN A 261 3.96 22.99 -7.39
C ASN A 261 4.04 21.63 -6.67
N PRO A 262 4.91 20.67 -7.04
CA PRO A 262 5.07 19.45 -6.27
C PRO A 262 5.52 19.70 -4.83
N VAL A 263 6.39 20.68 -4.63
CA VAL A 263 6.85 21.09 -3.29
C VAL A 263 5.70 21.78 -2.52
N ARG A 264 4.94 22.64 -3.19
CA ARG A 264 3.74 23.28 -2.60
C ARG A 264 2.70 22.25 -2.17
N ALA A 265 2.49 21.19 -2.97
CA ALA A 265 1.62 20.08 -2.59
C ALA A 265 2.09 19.40 -1.31
N LEU A 266 3.40 19.13 -1.18
CA LEU A 266 3.97 18.53 0.02
C LEU A 266 3.68 19.38 1.27
N PHE A 267 3.87 20.70 1.18
CA PHE A 267 3.53 21.64 2.27
C PHE A 267 2.02 21.72 2.52
N ALA A 268 1.19 21.69 1.46
CA ALA A 268 -0.26 21.70 1.61
C ALA A 268 -0.75 20.49 2.41
N PHE A 269 -0.16 19.31 2.19
CA PHE A 269 -0.49 18.11 2.96
C PHE A 269 0.00 18.15 4.41
N ALA A 270 1.10 18.83 4.70
CA ALA A 270 1.57 19.00 6.07
C ALA A 270 0.63 19.88 6.91
N HIS A 271 -0.22 20.70 6.26
CA HIS A 271 -1.18 21.60 6.90
C HIS A 271 -2.63 21.32 6.52
N PHE A 272 -2.89 20.10 6.06
CA PHE A 272 -4.20 19.69 5.58
C PHE A 272 -5.19 19.53 6.73
N HIS A 273 -6.35 20.22 6.67
CA HIS A 273 -7.35 20.21 7.71
C HIS A 273 -8.72 19.87 7.10
N TYR A 274 -9.21 18.68 7.38
CA TYR A 274 -10.57 18.26 7.12
C TYR A 274 -11.20 17.76 8.43
N PRO A 275 -12.52 17.81 8.58
CA PRO A 275 -13.20 17.30 9.79
C PRO A 275 -13.27 15.76 9.79
N ILE A 276 -12.16 15.10 9.41
CA ILE A 276 -12.04 13.65 9.43
C ILE A 276 -11.67 13.20 10.83
N LYS A 277 -12.51 12.34 11.39
CA LYS A 277 -12.26 11.70 12.67
C LYS A 277 -11.41 10.45 12.49
N THR A 278 -10.62 10.12 13.50
CA THR A 278 -9.82 8.88 13.57
C THR A 278 -9.75 8.41 15.02
N LEU A 279 -9.51 7.11 15.20
CA LEU A 279 -9.58 6.47 16.52
C LEU A 279 -8.18 6.02 16.97
N LEU A 280 -7.79 6.37 18.18
CA LEU A 280 -6.54 5.92 18.80
C LEU A 280 -6.75 5.64 20.28
N PHE A 281 -6.44 4.42 20.74
CA PHE A 281 -6.63 3.95 22.13
C PHE A 281 -8.06 4.06 22.67
N GLY A 282 -9.08 4.13 21.81
CA GLY A 282 -10.48 4.31 22.16
C GLY A 282 -10.93 5.78 22.20
N GLU A 283 -10.02 6.72 21.98
CA GLU A 283 -10.33 8.14 21.90
C GLU A 283 -10.44 8.59 20.44
N THR A 284 -11.42 9.45 20.17
CA THR A 284 -11.66 10.02 18.84
C THR A 284 -10.96 11.36 18.71
N TYR A 285 -10.11 11.51 17.70
CA TYR A 285 -9.39 12.72 17.37
C TYR A 285 -9.83 13.26 16.00
N LEU A 286 -9.74 14.56 15.79
CA LEU A 286 -9.66 15.11 14.43
C LEU A 286 -8.27 14.81 13.85
N MET A 287 -8.18 14.63 12.55
CA MET A 287 -6.94 14.26 11.86
C MET A 287 -5.75 15.20 12.12
N ALA A 288 -6.03 16.48 12.43
CA ALA A 288 -5.03 17.49 12.73
C ALA A 288 -4.55 17.45 14.19
N ASP A 289 -5.36 16.86 15.09
CA ASP A 289 -5.12 16.88 16.54
C ASP A 289 -4.61 15.53 17.07
N VAL A 290 -4.34 14.57 16.18
CA VAL A 290 -3.84 13.24 16.58
C VAL A 290 -2.49 13.34 17.27
N PRO A 291 -2.24 12.54 18.31
CA PRO A 291 -0.94 12.49 18.97
C PRO A 291 0.19 12.15 17.98
N ARG A 292 1.39 12.69 18.19
CA ARG A 292 2.58 12.46 17.34
C ARG A 292 2.93 10.99 17.14
N TRP A 293 2.61 10.14 18.13
CA TRP A 293 2.84 8.69 18.08
C TRP A 293 1.77 7.89 17.32
N TYR A 294 0.80 8.55 16.69
CA TYR A 294 -0.27 7.87 15.94
C TYR A 294 0.29 6.86 14.92
N VAL A 295 1.12 7.32 13.99
CA VAL A 295 1.73 6.46 12.97
C VAL A 295 2.65 5.39 13.57
N PRO A 296 3.57 5.70 14.51
CA PRO A 296 4.36 4.67 15.21
C PRO A 296 3.51 3.59 15.89
N VAL A 297 2.41 3.96 16.56
CA VAL A 297 1.51 3.00 17.21
C VAL A 297 0.84 2.09 16.17
N TYR A 298 0.26 2.68 15.12
CA TYR A 298 -0.37 1.87 14.07
C TYR A 298 0.63 0.93 13.37
N LEU A 299 1.86 1.36 13.12
CA LEU A 299 2.93 0.49 12.63
C LEU A 299 3.19 -0.66 13.59
N ALA A 300 3.32 -0.37 14.88
CA ALA A 300 3.61 -1.38 15.92
C ALA A 300 2.52 -2.46 16.01
N ILE A 301 1.23 -2.09 15.87
CA ILE A 301 0.10 -3.02 16.06
C ILE A 301 -0.41 -3.69 14.77
N LYS A 302 -0.13 -3.09 13.60
CA LYS A 302 -0.62 -3.59 12.30
C LYS A 302 0.33 -4.56 11.60
N LEU A 303 1.63 -4.59 11.96
CA LEU A 303 2.57 -5.52 11.34
C LEU A 303 2.69 -6.80 12.19
N PRO A 304 2.90 -7.97 11.55
CA PRO A 304 3.22 -9.21 12.26
C PRO A 304 4.47 -9.07 13.14
N LEU A 305 4.44 -9.62 14.33
CA LEU A 305 5.57 -9.54 15.29
C LEU A 305 6.86 -10.13 14.71
N ALA A 306 6.75 -11.21 13.93
CA ALA A 306 7.90 -11.79 13.25
C ALA A 306 8.58 -10.79 12.31
N VAL A 307 7.82 -9.95 11.60
CA VAL A 307 8.37 -8.93 10.70
C VAL A 307 9.19 -7.90 11.49
N TRP A 308 8.67 -7.44 12.63
CA TRP A 308 9.39 -6.53 13.53
C TRP A 308 10.65 -7.17 14.09
N PHE A 309 10.56 -8.42 14.55
CA PHE A 309 11.70 -9.15 15.09
C PHE A 309 12.82 -9.29 14.04
N GLY A 310 12.48 -9.72 12.83
CA GLY A 310 13.44 -9.84 11.74
C GLY A 310 14.07 -8.50 11.37
N ALA A 311 13.28 -7.43 11.28
CA ALA A 311 13.77 -6.10 10.98
C ALA A 311 14.74 -5.57 12.07
N ALA A 312 14.39 -5.74 13.34
CA ALA A 312 15.25 -5.36 14.45
C ALA A 312 16.58 -6.16 14.44
N PHE A 313 16.50 -7.46 14.14
CA PHE A 313 17.69 -8.30 14.05
C PHE A 313 18.59 -7.88 12.87
N ALA A 314 18.02 -7.45 11.72
CA ALA A 314 18.81 -6.91 10.61
C ALA A 314 19.60 -5.66 11.03
N LEU A 315 18.98 -4.76 11.79
CA LEU A 315 19.64 -3.55 12.30
C LEU A 315 20.76 -3.88 13.28
N LEU A 316 20.51 -4.82 14.19
CA LEU A 316 21.52 -5.31 15.12
C LEU A 316 22.73 -5.89 14.35
N MET A 317 22.47 -6.72 13.33
CA MET A 317 23.54 -7.33 12.54
C MET A 317 24.29 -6.31 11.65
N ALA A 318 23.59 -5.28 11.15
CA ALA A 318 24.23 -4.18 10.44
C ALA A 318 25.17 -3.39 11.38
N PHE A 319 24.73 -3.13 12.61
CA PHE A 319 25.55 -2.48 13.64
C PHE A 319 26.80 -3.31 13.98
N VAL A 320 26.63 -4.61 14.22
CA VAL A 320 27.75 -5.53 14.56
C VAL A 320 28.77 -5.65 13.43
N ARG A 321 28.31 -5.70 12.17
CA ARG A 321 29.20 -5.75 10.99
C ARG A 321 29.98 -4.46 10.77
N GLY A 322 29.46 -3.35 11.24
CA GLY A 322 30.06 -2.04 11.11
C GLY A 322 29.97 -1.42 9.71
N TRP A 323 30.37 -0.15 9.62
CA TRP A 323 30.17 0.68 8.42
C TRP A 323 31.07 0.31 7.23
N THR A 324 32.10 -0.50 7.43
CA THR A 324 32.97 -1.00 6.36
C THR A 324 32.30 -2.06 5.49
N ASP A 325 31.33 -2.79 6.05
CA ASP A 325 30.56 -3.80 5.33
C ASP A 325 29.52 -3.16 4.40
N VAL A 326 29.54 -3.53 3.12
CA VAL A 326 28.60 -3.02 2.10
C VAL A 326 27.16 -3.41 2.43
N ARG A 327 26.92 -4.64 2.93
CA ARG A 327 25.59 -5.10 3.30
C ARG A 327 25.04 -4.29 4.48
N ALA A 328 25.90 -3.97 5.47
CA ALA A 328 25.49 -3.13 6.60
C ALA A 328 25.05 -1.74 6.13
N ARG A 329 25.79 -1.11 5.24
CA ARG A 329 25.44 0.20 4.67
C ARG A 329 24.15 0.18 3.88
N GLU A 330 23.93 -0.84 3.03
CA GLU A 330 22.69 -0.97 2.26
C GLU A 330 21.49 -1.30 3.16
N THR A 331 21.69 -2.12 4.20
CA THR A 331 20.67 -2.39 5.23
C THR A 331 20.30 -1.12 5.97
N ALA A 332 21.30 -0.30 6.35
CA ALA A 332 21.05 1.00 6.98
C ALA A 332 20.30 1.97 6.07
N PHE A 333 20.59 1.98 4.76
CA PHE A 333 19.82 2.76 3.79
C PHE A 333 18.36 2.32 3.74
N ILE A 334 18.08 1.03 3.64
CA ILE A 334 16.70 0.52 3.64
C ILE A 334 15.99 0.90 4.95
N ALA A 335 16.66 0.80 6.10
CA ALA A 335 16.13 1.26 7.37
C ALA A 335 15.81 2.76 7.36
N PHE A 336 16.70 3.57 6.78
CA PHE A 336 16.48 5.00 6.64
C PHE A 336 15.23 5.30 5.81
N THR A 337 14.99 4.58 4.71
CA THR A 337 13.78 4.78 3.88
C THR A 337 12.48 4.45 4.61
N ALA A 338 12.51 3.58 5.63
CA ALA A 338 11.36 3.28 6.48
C ALA A 338 11.20 4.31 7.62
N VAL A 339 12.29 4.66 8.30
CA VAL A 339 12.26 5.47 9.53
C VAL A 339 12.13 6.96 9.23
N PHE A 340 12.83 7.47 8.22
CA PHE A 340 12.90 8.90 7.93
C PHE A 340 11.52 9.55 7.66
N PRO A 341 10.63 8.98 6.82
CA PRO A 341 9.31 9.58 6.61
C PRO A 341 8.45 9.60 7.88
N VAL A 342 8.54 8.54 8.69
CA VAL A 342 7.82 8.45 9.97
C VAL A 342 8.38 9.49 10.95
N ALA A 343 9.70 9.64 11.02
CA ALA A 343 10.33 10.67 11.84
C ALA A 343 9.92 12.09 11.41
N CYS A 344 9.86 12.35 10.08
CA CYS A 344 9.36 13.62 9.56
C CYS A 344 7.93 13.90 10.03
N GLN A 345 7.02 12.92 9.96
CA GLN A 345 5.64 13.07 10.43
C GLN A 345 5.58 13.35 11.95
N VAL A 346 6.32 12.58 12.74
CA VAL A 346 6.39 12.75 14.20
C VAL A 346 6.91 14.14 14.58
N ILE A 347 7.97 14.62 13.91
CA ILE A 347 8.59 15.92 14.18
C ILE A 347 7.69 17.06 13.72
N SER A 348 7.17 17.00 12.50
CA SER A 348 6.31 18.04 11.91
C SER A 348 4.89 18.05 12.50
N HIS A 349 4.49 17.00 13.23
CA HIS A 349 3.13 16.79 13.70
C HIS A 349 2.10 16.88 12.56
N GLY A 350 2.45 16.25 11.43
CA GLY A 350 1.57 16.22 10.26
C GLY A 350 0.24 15.50 10.55
N PRO A 351 -0.85 15.89 9.90
CA PRO A 351 -2.15 15.27 10.07
C PRO A 351 -2.12 13.78 9.70
N SER A 352 -2.82 12.95 10.46
CA SER A 352 -2.87 11.51 10.25
C SER A 352 -4.26 10.96 10.54
N PHE A 353 -4.74 10.02 9.73
CA PHE A 353 -6.07 9.41 9.85
C PHE A 353 -6.13 8.09 9.07
N SER A 354 -7.19 7.33 9.29
CA SER A 354 -7.42 6.04 8.61
C SER A 354 -6.25 5.06 8.78
N GLY A 355 -5.73 4.95 9.99
CA GLY A 355 -4.69 4.01 10.35
C GLY A 355 -3.36 4.23 9.62
N LEU A 356 -2.85 3.18 8.95
CA LEU A 356 -1.57 3.20 8.22
C LEU A 356 -1.66 3.65 6.76
N ARG A 357 -2.83 4.04 6.29
CA ARG A 357 -3.09 4.31 4.87
C ARG A 357 -1.96 5.12 4.20
N HIS A 358 -1.61 6.27 4.78
CA HIS A 358 -0.64 7.18 4.19
C HIS A 358 0.82 6.72 4.32
N PHE A 359 1.06 5.68 5.12
CA PHE A 359 2.39 5.11 5.41
C PHE A 359 2.55 3.66 4.92
N LEU A 360 1.67 3.17 4.03
CA LEU A 360 1.81 1.84 3.43
C LEU A 360 3.16 1.66 2.71
N PHE A 361 3.75 2.74 2.20
CA PHE A 361 5.03 2.71 1.49
C PHE A 361 6.25 2.42 2.39
N VAL A 362 6.11 2.45 3.72
CA VAL A 362 7.20 2.04 4.63
C VAL A 362 7.19 0.54 4.94
N LEU A 363 6.09 -0.17 4.63
CA LEU A 363 5.97 -1.61 4.86
C LEU A 363 6.95 -2.42 4.00
N PRO A 364 7.09 -2.16 2.68
CA PRO A 364 8.06 -2.83 1.83
C PRO A 364 9.51 -2.77 2.35
N PRO A 365 10.07 -1.61 2.72
CA PRO A 365 11.40 -1.53 3.35
C PRO A 365 11.51 -2.34 4.65
N ILE A 366 10.48 -2.33 5.52
CA ILE A 366 10.47 -3.11 6.76
C ILE A 366 10.50 -4.62 6.45
N ALA A 367 9.76 -5.07 5.43
CA ALA A 367 9.77 -6.46 4.99
C ALA A 367 11.14 -6.88 4.41
N VAL A 368 11.82 -5.99 3.67
CA VAL A 368 13.21 -6.21 3.21
C VAL A 368 14.13 -6.42 4.41
N LEU A 369 14.05 -5.56 5.43
CA LEU A 369 14.84 -5.72 6.66
C LEU A 369 14.54 -7.05 7.33
N ALA A 370 13.26 -7.45 7.44
CA ALA A 370 12.88 -8.72 8.05
C ALA A 370 13.53 -9.91 7.33
N GLY A 371 13.51 -9.92 5.99
CA GLY A 371 14.18 -10.97 5.21
C GLY A 371 15.69 -11.02 5.42
N ILE A 372 16.35 -9.86 5.44
CA ILE A 372 17.80 -9.76 5.71
C ILE A 372 18.14 -10.26 7.13
N GLY A 373 17.32 -9.90 8.12
CA GLY A 373 17.54 -10.28 9.51
C GLY A 373 17.36 -11.78 9.73
N PHE A 374 16.31 -12.35 9.21
CA PHE A 374 16.08 -13.81 9.32
C PHE A 374 17.13 -14.62 8.56
N ASP A 375 17.57 -14.17 7.39
CA ASP A 375 18.68 -14.80 6.68
C ASP A 375 19.97 -14.80 7.50
N ALA A 376 20.29 -13.66 8.11
CA ALA A 376 21.48 -13.55 8.98
C ALA A 376 21.37 -14.45 10.21
N MET A 377 20.18 -14.55 10.83
CA MET A 377 19.90 -15.41 11.97
C MET A 377 20.05 -16.90 11.60
N LEU A 378 19.43 -17.32 10.51
CA LEU A 378 19.53 -18.70 10.01
C LEU A 378 20.99 -19.07 9.70
N THR A 379 21.72 -18.20 8.99
CA THR A 379 23.13 -18.40 8.68
C THR A 379 23.98 -18.56 9.97
N TRP A 380 23.66 -17.78 11.01
CA TRP A 380 24.37 -17.89 12.30
C TRP A 380 24.11 -19.22 12.99
N PHE A 381 22.85 -19.71 12.99
CA PHE A 381 22.50 -21.02 13.57
C PHE A 381 23.08 -22.17 12.76
N GLU A 382 23.03 -22.13 11.43
CA GLU A 382 23.63 -23.12 10.54
C GLU A 382 25.13 -23.28 10.79
N ALA A 383 25.84 -22.18 11.01
CA ALA A 383 27.29 -22.19 11.23
C ALA A 383 27.72 -22.69 12.63
N ARG A 384 26.86 -22.53 13.66
CA ARG A 384 27.26 -22.76 15.05
C ARG A 384 26.45 -23.84 15.80
N ARG A 385 25.23 -24.08 15.37
CA ARG A 385 24.24 -24.91 16.08
C ARG A 385 23.33 -25.64 15.09
N HIS A 386 23.91 -26.49 14.22
CA HIS A 386 23.17 -27.20 13.17
C HIS A 386 21.90 -27.90 13.68
N ALA A 387 21.94 -28.54 14.86
CA ALA A 387 20.76 -29.19 15.43
C ALA A 387 19.61 -28.21 15.74
N LEU A 388 19.92 -26.94 16.00
CA LEU A 388 18.90 -25.90 16.27
C LEU A 388 18.44 -25.16 15.00
N ALA A 389 19.21 -25.21 13.92
CA ALA A 389 18.85 -24.53 12.67
C ALA A 389 17.49 -25.01 12.14
N GLY A 390 17.24 -26.33 12.16
CA GLY A 390 15.95 -26.91 11.79
C GLY A 390 14.78 -26.38 12.63
N ALA A 391 14.97 -26.27 13.95
CA ALA A 391 13.96 -25.71 14.85
C ALA A 391 13.68 -24.22 14.52
N VAL A 392 14.71 -23.45 14.20
CA VAL A 392 14.56 -22.02 13.81
C VAL A 392 13.78 -21.89 12.51
N TYR A 393 14.01 -22.76 11.50
CA TYR A 393 13.20 -22.79 10.29
C TYR A 393 11.72 -23.09 10.58
N VAL A 394 11.43 -24.09 11.43
CA VAL A 394 10.05 -24.44 11.80
C VAL A 394 9.38 -23.29 12.55
N LEU A 395 10.08 -22.67 13.50
CA LEU A 395 9.57 -21.52 14.25
C LEU A 395 9.29 -20.32 13.33
N LEU A 396 10.19 -20.02 12.41
CA LEU A 396 10.01 -18.96 11.43
C LEU A 396 8.82 -19.25 10.51
N ALA A 397 8.72 -20.47 9.99
CA ALA A 397 7.60 -20.88 9.16
C ALA A 397 6.26 -20.74 9.92
N GLY A 398 6.19 -21.20 11.17
CA GLY A 398 5.02 -21.04 12.03
C GLY A 398 4.69 -19.58 12.31
N ALA A 399 5.70 -18.75 12.61
CA ALA A 399 5.55 -17.32 12.89
C ALA A 399 5.06 -16.51 11.68
N LEU A 400 5.33 -16.96 10.44
CA LEU A 400 4.82 -16.35 9.21
C LEU A 400 3.50 -17.00 8.75
N ALA A 401 3.28 -18.28 9.03
CA ALA A 401 2.02 -18.96 8.71
C ALA A 401 0.85 -18.48 9.59
N TRP A 402 1.12 -18.10 10.84
CA TRP A 402 0.07 -17.61 11.74
C TRP A 402 -0.63 -16.35 11.19
N PRO A 403 0.04 -15.23 10.84
CA PRO A 403 -0.64 -14.08 10.24
C PRO A 403 -1.33 -14.43 8.92
N ALA A 404 -0.77 -15.32 8.09
CA ALA A 404 -1.44 -15.81 6.89
C ALA A 404 -2.79 -16.47 7.22
N SER A 405 -2.83 -17.33 8.26
CA SER A 405 -4.07 -17.97 8.71
C SER A 405 -5.11 -16.98 9.23
N VAL A 406 -4.66 -15.88 9.86
CA VAL A 406 -5.55 -14.79 10.29
C VAL A 406 -6.12 -14.07 9.09
N MET A 407 -5.30 -13.77 8.07
CA MET A 407 -5.74 -13.09 6.84
C MET A 407 -6.79 -13.90 6.09
N VAL A 408 -6.62 -15.23 5.95
CA VAL A 408 -7.64 -16.09 5.34
C VAL A 408 -8.99 -16.00 6.07
N ARG A 409 -8.97 -15.92 7.40
CA ARG A 409 -10.20 -15.76 8.21
C ARG A 409 -10.80 -14.35 8.15
N LEU A 410 -9.98 -13.35 7.82
CA LEU A 410 -10.42 -11.97 7.65
C LEU A 410 -10.95 -11.67 6.26
N HIS A 411 -10.66 -12.48 5.25
CA HIS A 411 -11.02 -12.19 3.86
C HIS A 411 -12.50 -11.75 3.71
N PRO A 412 -12.76 -10.68 2.93
CA PRO A 412 -11.86 -9.77 2.20
C PRO A 412 -11.40 -8.53 3.01
N TYR A 413 -11.28 -8.66 4.32
CA TYR A 413 -10.96 -7.57 5.25
C TYR A 413 -9.55 -7.72 5.85
N GLU A 414 -8.56 -8.17 5.09
CA GLU A 414 -7.20 -8.42 5.60
C GLU A 414 -6.53 -7.16 6.13
N SER A 415 -6.93 -5.98 5.65
CA SER A 415 -6.53 -4.68 6.19
C SER A 415 -6.88 -4.50 7.67
N LEU A 416 -7.86 -5.28 8.19
CA LEU A 416 -8.23 -5.33 9.61
C LEU A 416 -7.30 -6.21 10.46
N PHE A 417 -6.21 -6.72 9.90
CA PHE A 417 -5.21 -7.44 10.69
C PHE A 417 -4.62 -6.54 11.78
N PHE A 418 -4.62 -7.04 13.00
CA PHE A 418 -3.89 -6.52 14.16
C PHE A 418 -3.12 -7.65 14.81
N ASN A 419 -1.92 -7.37 15.28
CA ASN A 419 -1.08 -8.38 15.90
C ASN A 419 -1.53 -8.71 17.33
N PRO A 420 -1.01 -9.81 17.94
CA PRO A 420 -1.41 -10.25 19.28
C PRO A 420 -1.13 -9.25 20.40
N LEU A 421 -0.13 -8.35 20.26
CA LEU A 421 0.14 -7.33 21.28
C LEU A 421 -1.02 -6.36 21.45
N ALA A 422 -1.76 -6.11 20.36
CA ALA A 422 -2.96 -5.30 20.39
C ALA A 422 -4.23 -6.09 20.77
N GLY A 423 -4.11 -7.41 20.98
CA GLY A 423 -5.26 -8.31 21.22
C GLY A 423 -5.97 -8.75 19.95
N GLY A 424 -5.31 -8.67 18.78
CA GLY A 424 -5.92 -8.98 17.48
C GLY A 424 -7.10 -8.04 17.14
N LEU A 425 -7.98 -8.46 16.22
CA LEU A 425 -9.15 -7.66 15.84
C LEU A 425 -10.10 -7.43 17.02
N TYR A 426 -10.31 -8.44 17.88
CA TYR A 426 -11.20 -8.34 19.03
C TYR A 426 -10.74 -7.28 20.03
N GLY A 427 -9.44 -7.22 20.35
CA GLY A 427 -8.88 -6.22 21.28
C GLY A 427 -8.83 -4.80 20.73
N THR A 428 -9.03 -4.61 19.43
CA THR A 428 -8.80 -3.33 18.74
C THR A 428 -10.05 -2.70 18.14
N ALA A 429 -11.15 -3.44 17.97
CA ALA A 429 -12.33 -3.02 17.21
C ALA A 429 -12.99 -1.70 17.69
N GLN A 430 -12.92 -1.39 19.00
CA GLN A 430 -13.46 -0.15 19.57
C GLN A 430 -12.36 0.85 19.96
N ARG A 431 -11.10 0.53 19.70
CA ARG A 431 -9.94 1.33 20.12
C ARG A 431 -9.16 1.94 18.98
N TYR A 432 -9.32 1.40 17.76
CA TYR A 432 -8.59 1.79 16.57
C TYR A 432 -9.49 1.75 15.34
N ASP A 433 -9.11 2.47 14.28
CA ASP A 433 -9.83 2.46 13.02
C ASP A 433 -9.91 1.04 12.44
N THR A 434 -11.12 0.64 12.04
CA THR A 434 -11.42 -0.64 11.41
C THR A 434 -11.68 -0.46 9.91
N ASP A 435 -12.87 -0.79 9.40
CA ASP A 435 -13.21 -0.72 7.97
C ASP A 435 -13.53 0.72 7.52
N TYR A 436 -12.53 1.59 7.49
CA TYR A 436 -12.66 2.99 7.07
C TYR A 436 -12.95 3.17 5.58
N TRP A 437 -12.73 2.14 4.78
CA TRP A 437 -13.04 2.15 3.35
C TRP A 437 -14.41 1.61 3.00
N VAL A 438 -15.14 1.11 4.00
CA VAL A 438 -16.45 0.44 3.82
C VAL A 438 -16.33 -0.73 2.84
N ASN A 439 -15.27 -1.51 3.00
CA ASN A 439 -15.00 -2.70 2.19
C ASN A 439 -16.12 -3.76 2.34
N GLY A 440 -16.89 -3.67 3.42
CA GLY A 440 -18.04 -4.51 3.67
C GLY A 440 -19.28 -4.24 2.81
N MET A 441 -19.30 -3.20 1.97
CA MET A 441 -20.49 -2.87 1.17
C MET A 441 -20.92 -4.03 0.25
N HIS A 442 -19.95 -4.66 -0.43
CA HIS A 442 -20.20 -5.83 -1.29
C HIS A 442 -20.95 -6.94 -0.52
N GLU A 443 -20.37 -7.42 0.58
CA GLU A 443 -20.93 -8.51 1.36
C GLU A 443 -22.29 -8.14 1.98
N MET A 444 -22.43 -6.91 2.50
CA MET A 444 -23.68 -6.45 3.07
C MET A 444 -24.82 -6.37 2.03
N VAL A 445 -24.54 -5.95 0.80
CA VAL A 445 -25.55 -5.94 -0.27
C VAL A 445 -25.93 -7.37 -0.67
N VAL A 446 -24.94 -8.29 -0.76
CA VAL A 446 -25.19 -9.72 -1.01
C VAL A 446 -26.14 -10.32 0.03
N GLU A 447 -25.79 -10.11 1.30
CA GLU A 447 -26.54 -10.70 2.40
C GLU A 447 -27.95 -10.10 2.53
N LEU A 448 -28.12 -8.80 2.24
CA LEU A 448 -29.47 -8.20 2.16
C LEU A 448 -30.30 -8.82 1.04
N GLU A 449 -29.70 -9.04 -0.14
CA GLU A 449 -30.42 -9.70 -1.26
C GLU A 449 -30.77 -11.13 -0.90
N ASN A 450 -29.91 -11.90 -0.25
CA ASN A 450 -30.17 -13.27 0.23
C ASN A 450 -31.28 -13.29 1.27
N TYR A 451 -31.28 -12.34 2.21
CA TYR A 451 -32.34 -12.18 3.22
C TYR A 451 -33.71 -11.95 2.57
N LEU A 452 -33.75 -11.03 1.58
CA LEU A 452 -34.99 -10.71 0.87
C LEU A 452 -35.52 -11.88 0.01
N ASP A 453 -34.65 -12.75 -0.49
CA ASP A 453 -35.05 -13.97 -1.19
C ASP A 453 -35.69 -14.99 -0.26
N GLY A 454 -35.32 -15.02 1.00
CA GLY A 454 -35.92 -15.87 2.03
C GLY A 454 -37.26 -15.38 2.53
N GLU A 455 -37.67 -14.13 2.28
CA GLU A 455 -38.93 -13.58 2.73
C GLU A 455 -40.11 -14.12 1.90
N LYS A 456 -41.15 -14.62 2.58
CA LYS A 456 -42.42 -15.09 1.96
C LYS A 456 -43.41 -13.95 1.67
N ARG A 457 -43.03 -12.70 1.90
CA ARG A 457 -43.90 -11.54 1.66
C ARG A 457 -43.98 -11.21 0.17
N ALA A 458 -45.14 -10.62 -0.25
CA ALA A 458 -45.22 -10.03 -1.57
C ALA A 458 -44.12 -8.99 -1.73
N VAL A 459 -43.20 -9.23 -2.68
CA VAL A 459 -42.01 -8.40 -2.87
C VAL A 459 -42.43 -7.10 -3.56
N PRO A 460 -42.23 -5.92 -2.94
CA PRO A 460 -42.43 -4.66 -3.64
C PRO A 460 -41.43 -4.58 -4.82
N ARG A 461 -41.74 -3.74 -5.79
CA ARG A 461 -40.89 -3.58 -6.99
C ARG A 461 -39.50 -3.14 -6.63
N PHE A 462 -39.33 -2.31 -5.60
CA PHE A 462 -38.09 -1.76 -5.12
C PHE A 462 -38.08 -1.62 -3.59
N TYR A 463 -36.87 -1.73 -2.99
CA TYR A 463 -36.61 -1.35 -1.61
C TYR A 463 -35.65 -0.18 -1.59
N PHE A 464 -35.89 0.82 -0.76
CA PHE A 464 -35.02 1.95 -0.55
C PHE A 464 -34.05 1.64 0.59
N VAL A 465 -32.75 1.84 0.33
CA VAL A 465 -31.67 1.52 1.25
C VAL A 465 -30.85 2.77 1.53
N ALA A 466 -30.77 3.18 2.78
CA ALA A 466 -29.80 4.16 3.23
C ALA A 466 -28.49 3.45 3.60
N VAL A 467 -27.36 4.07 3.32
CA VAL A 467 -26.07 3.48 3.64
C VAL A 467 -25.15 4.49 4.32
N CYS A 468 -24.29 4.00 5.18
CA CYS A 468 -23.13 4.74 5.67
C CYS A 468 -21.91 4.37 4.83
N GLY A 469 -21.67 5.11 3.77
CA GLY A 469 -20.64 4.89 2.77
C GLY A 469 -20.96 5.67 1.49
N GLU A 470 -20.15 5.46 0.46
CA GLU A 470 -20.35 6.14 -0.82
C GLU A 470 -21.55 5.54 -1.59
N ARG A 471 -22.36 6.44 -2.13
CA ARG A 471 -23.53 6.10 -2.94
C ARG A 471 -23.17 5.20 -4.12
N LEU A 472 -22.13 5.55 -4.86
CA LEU A 472 -21.71 4.81 -6.04
C LEU A 472 -21.34 3.35 -5.71
N ALA A 473 -20.65 3.11 -4.59
CA ALA A 473 -20.30 1.75 -4.15
C ALA A 473 -21.55 0.90 -3.95
N PHE A 474 -22.56 1.44 -3.26
CA PHE A 474 -23.83 0.75 -3.07
C PHE A 474 -24.58 0.53 -4.41
N GLU A 475 -24.73 1.57 -5.23
CA GLU A 475 -25.49 1.49 -6.49
C GLU A 475 -24.88 0.47 -7.45
N LYS A 476 -23.55 0.43 -7.58
CA LYS A 476 -22.84 -0.55 -8.42
C LYS A 476 -23.05 -1.99 -7.94
N GLU A 477 -23.00 -2.23 -6.63
CA GLU A 477 -23.27 -3.54 -6.06
C GLU A 477 -24.73 -3.96 -6.24
N ALA A 478 -25.67 -3.04 -6.06
CA ALA A 478 -27.10 -3.29 -6.24
C ALA A 478 -27.47 -3.55 -7.72
N GLU A 479 -26.87 -2.79 -8.66
CA GLU A 479 -27.07 -2.96 -10.11
C GLU A 479 -26.54 -4.29 -10.63
N ALA A 480 -25.40 -4.74 -10.12
CA ALA A 480 -24.77 -6.01 -10.49
C ALA A 480 -25.61 -7.25 -10.12
N ARG A 481 -26.68 -7.06 -9.33
CA ARG A 481 -27.56 -8.12 -8.81
C ARG A 481 -28.97 -8.00 -9.39
N LYS A 482 -29.99 -8.20 -8.56
CA LYS A 482 -31.42 -8.26 -8.99
C LYS A 482 -32.03 -6.88 -9.27
N GLY A 483 -31.33 -5.81 -8.99
CA GLY A 483 -31.76 -4.44 -9.26
C GLY A 483 -33.00 -3.98 -8.51
N ARG A 484 -33.34 -4.63 -7.39
CA ARG A 484 -34.49 -4.27 -6.53
C ARG A 484 -34.11 -3.34 -5.39
N LEU A 485 -32.83 -3.15 -5.11
CA LEU A 485 -32.31 -2.19 -4.13
C LEU A 485 -32.07 -0.84 -4.79
N ARG A 486 -32.52 0.23 -4.16
CA ARG A 486 -32.38 1.60 -4.62
C ARG A 486 -31.78 2.47 -3.51
N TRP A 487 -30.93 3.39 -3.87
CA TRP A 487 -30.42 4.39 -2.93
C TRP A 487 -31.57 5.24 -2.37
N ALA A 488 -31.65 5.34 -1.04
CA ALA A 488 -32.54 6.27 -0.37
C ALA A 488 -31.87 7.65 -0.26
N THR A 489 -32.50 8.66 -0.86
CA THR A 489 -32.05 10.06 -0.69
C THR A 489 -32.42 10.62 0.68
N ASP A 490 -33.52 10.14 1.24
CA ASP A 490 -33.98 10.43 2.59
C ASP A 490 -33.77 9.18 3.45
N THR A 491 -32.91 9.31 4.44
CA THR A 491 -32.62 8.21 5.38
C THR A 491 -33.85 7.81 6.21
N ASP A 492 -34.72 8.77 6.52
CA ASP A 492 -35.92 8.49 7.32
C ASP A 492 -36.99 7.72 6.55
N ALA A 493 -36.97 7.80 5.23
CA ALA A 493 -37.88 7.05 4.34
C ALA A 493 -37.30 5.69 3.89
N ALA A 494 -36.08 5.32 4.32
CA ALA A 494 -35.42 4.10 3.89
C ALA A 494 -36.03 2.84 4.54
N ASP A 495 -36.25 1.80 3.73
CA ASP A 495 -36.72 0.48 4.19
C ASP A 495 -35.62 -0.28 4.96
N PHE A 496 -34.36 -0.10 4.54
CA PHE A 496 -33.20 -0.73 5.15
C PHE A 496 -32.05 0.27 5.35
N PHE A 497 -31.20 -0.03 6.33
CA PHE A 497 -29.97 0.71 6.57
C PHE A 497 -28.76 -0.22 6.61
N ILE A 498 -27.75 0.05 5.80
CA ILE A 498 -26.49 -0.68 5.73
C ILE A 498 -25.38 0.20 6.29
N ALA A 499 -24.63 -0.30 7.26
CA ALA A 499 -23.55 0.48 7.86
C ALA A 499 -22.39 -0.39 8.36
N PRO A 500 -21.13 0.05 8.17
CA PRO A 500 -20.00 -0.50 8.90
C PRO A 500 -20.09 -0.13 10.38
N THR A 501 -19.44 -0.92 11.24
CA THR A 501 -19.32 -0.59 12.67
C THR A 501 -18.26 0.47 12.94
N HIS A 502 -17.43 0.78 11.95
CA HIS A 502 -16.40 1.80 12.03
C HIS A 502 -16.95 3.13 12.54
N GLN A 503 -16.29 3.70 13.56
CA GLN A 503 -16.65 4.97 14.20
C GLN A 503 -18.14 5.06 14.64
N GLY A 504 -18.78 3.92 14.91
CA GLY A 504 -20.16 3.88 15.38
C GLY A 504 -21.21 4.24 14.34
N CYS A 505 -20.87 4.19 13.03
CA CYS A 505 -21.77 4.56 11.96
C CYS A 505 -23.08 3.77 11.97
N HIS A 506 -23.05 2.52 12.41
CA HIS A 506 -24.23 1.68 12.59
C HIS A 506 -25.23 2.21 13.62
N ASN A 507 -24.84 3.16 14.48
CA ASN A 507 -25.72 3.80 15.47
C ASN A 507 -26.37 5.10 14.94
N ALA A 508 -26.01 5.52 13.71
CA ALA A 508 -26.54 6.79 13.15
C ALA A 508 -28.03 6.76 12.86
N VAL A 509 -28.62 5.56 12.67
CA VAL A 509 -30.03 5.39 12.27
C VAL A 509 -30.66 4.23 13.06
N ASP A 510 -31.86 4.43 13.55
CA ASP A 510 -32.63 3.41 14.25
C ASP A 510 -33.19 2.34 13.28
N GLY A 511 -33.35 1.13 13.78
CA GLY A 511 -33.90 -0.01 13.04
C GLY A 511 -33.60 -1.34 13.72
N ASN A 512 -34.31 -2.39 13.35
CA ASN A 512 -34.06 -3.74 13.85
C ASN A 512 -32.88 -4.36 13.13
N VAL A 513 -31.82 -4.74 13.84
CA VAL A 513 -30.66 -5.45 13.25
C VAL A 513 -31.17 -6.83 12.80
N ILE A 514 -31.12 -7.08 11.49
CA ILE A 514 -31.51 -8.35 10.86
C ILE A 514 -30.33 -9.22 10.47
N LEU A 515 -29.18 -8.58 10.15
CA LEU A 515 -27.96 -9.25 9.76
C LEU A 515 -26.75 -8.52 10.34
N THR A 516 -25.74 -9.29 10.72
CA THR A 516 -24.45 -8.78 11.17
C THR A 516 -23.34 -9.49 10.41
N ILE A 517 -22.47 -8.71 9.79
CA ILE A 517 -21.25 -9.24 9.16
C ILE A 517 -20.17 -9.31 10.23
N GLU A 518 -19.66 -10.49 10.46
CA GLU A 518 -18.69 -10.74 11.52
C GLU A 518 -17.41 -11.36 10.97
N ARG A 519 -16.27 -10.96 11.55
CA ARG A 519 -14.98 -11.64 11.37
C ARG A 519 -14.31 -11.83 12.73
N MET A 520 -13.91 -13.06 12.99
CA MET A 520 -13.20 -13.44 14.23
C MET A 520 -13.94 -13.00 15.52
N GLY A 521 -15.30 -13.08 15.53
CA GLY A 521 -16.15 -12.69 16.66
C GLY A 521 -16.32 -11.17 16.84
N VAL A 522 -15.97 -10.36 15.84
CA VAL A 522 -16.18 -8.92 15.83
C VAL A 522 -17.12 -8.53 14.71
N ALA A 523 -18.18 -7.79 15.05
CA ALA A 523 -19.09 -7.19 14.09
C ALA A 523 -18.37 -6.07 13.32
N ILE A 524 -18.31 -6.17 12.00
CA ILE A 524 -17.73 -5.16 11.10
C ILE A 524 -18.77 -4.41 10.29
N GLY A 525 -19.95 -4.97 10.11
CA GLY A 525 -21.07 -4.33 9.45
C GLY A 525 -22.40 -4.83 9.97
N VAL A 526 -23.43 -4.01 9.85
CA VAL A 526 -24.81 -4.38 10.21
C VAL A 526 -25.79 -3.96 9.12
N ILE A 527 -26.88 -4.72 9.01
CA ILE A 527 -28.04 -4.40 8.19
C ILE A 527 -29.23 -4.29 9.11
N LYS A 528 -29.93 -3.15 9.03
CA LYS A 528 -31.13 -2.89 9.82
C LYS A 528 -32.37 -2.84 8.93
N ASP A 529 -33.44 -3.53 9.36
CA ASP A 529 -34.81 -3.41 8.81
C ASP A 529 -35.52 -2.23 9.50
N ARG A 530 -36.02 -1.31 8.70
CA ARG A 530 -36.70 -0.10 9.15
C ARG A 530 -38.14 -0.04 8.68
N ARG A 531 -38.64 -1.02 7.94
CA ARG A 531 -39.98 -1.05 7.35
C ARG A 531 -41.09 -0.91 8.40
N SER A 532 -40.89 -1.37 9.62
CA SER A 532 -41.85 -1.17 10.73
C SER A 532 -41.90 0.28 11.23
N ILE A 533 -40.86 1.06 10.98
CA ILE A 533 -40.75 2.46 11.40
C ILE A 533 -41.29 3.39 10.30
N THR A 534 -40.97 3.10 9.02
CA THR A 534 -41.27 3.95 7.87
C THR A 534 -42.66 3.74 7.28
N GLN A 535 -43.19 2.52 7.26
CA GLN A 535 -44.52 2.21 6.70
C GLN A 535 -45.71 2.88 7.41
N PRO A 536 -45.70 3.21 8.72
CA PRO A 536 -46.83 3.94 9.34
C PRO A 536 -47.06 5.33 8.76
N HIS A 537 -46.05 5.96 8.15
CA HIS A 537 -46.18 7.28 7.53
C HIS A 537 -46.82 7.23 6.13
N ILE A 538 -46.58 6.16 5.37
CA ILE A 538 -47.14 5.99 4.01
C ILE A 538 -48.60 5.60 4.04
N ALA A 539 -49.03 4.85 5.05
CA ALA A 539 -50.44 4.44 5.22
C ALA A 539 -51.40 5.57 5.68
N ARG A 540 -50.87 6.75 6.07
CA ARG A 540 -51.68 7.92 6.49
C ARG A 540 -51.82 9.00 5.42
N GLY A 541 -51.31 8.77 4.23
CA GLY A 541 -51.31 9.69 3.09
C GLY A 541 -52.27 9.27 1.94
N ASN A 542 -53.42 8.60 2.25
CA ASN A 542 -54.53 8.41 1.32
C ASN A 542 -55.74 9.20 1.78
#